data_6a2d49df26dd7552f88227d828125595
#
_entry.id   6a2d49df26dd7552f88227d828125595
#
_cell.length_a   1.000
_cell.length_b   1.000
_cell.length_c   1.000
_cell.angle_alpha   90.00
_cell.angle_beta   90.00
_cell.angle_gamma   90.00
#
_symmetry.space_group_name_H-M   'P 1'
#
loop_
_entity.id
_entity.type
_entity.pdbx_description
1 polymer ?
#
loop_
_entity_poly.entity_id
_entity_poly.type
_entity_poly.pdbx_seq_one_letter_code
_entity_poly.pdbx_strand_id
1 'polypeptide(L)'
;MAKILIIDDEEQLRRLMARIIGLEGYEVAEAPDCASGMKTLRRYDPDVVLCDVKLPDGNGVEMVGRIKEAAPATEVILLTAYGNIPDGVQAIKNGAFDYITKGDDYNKILPLLSRAAEKAEMQRRLTRIENKLSEEHSFDRIVGDSEVLRRAVDLARKVAVTDTSVLLTGETGTGKEVFAQAIHHASRRAKGAFVAINCSAFSRKLLESELFGHRAGSFTGAAKDKKGLFEEADKGTLFLDEIGEMPVELQAKLLRVLESGEFIKIGETRPTRVDVRLIAATNRDLEKEIAAGNFREDLYFRLSVFRIHLPSLRERPGDIAGYIRVFAAQFADKMGRRIDSIDADYIAALERHTWHGNVRELRNAVERSLIMAEGNRLTADCLAPEFHAAAGSADPDSLALDDLERRHILRVLEHTRGNKAEAARLLGIGIATLYRKLDGYGVK
;
A
#
# COMPACT_ATOMS: atom_id res chain seq x y z
N MET A 1 23.99 15.84 13.30
CA MET A 1 24.06 16.75 14.49
C MET A 1 22.71 17.36 14.68
N ALA A 2 22.20 17.41 15.92
CA ALA A 2 20.92 18.05 16.18
C ALA A 2 21.06 19.57 16.15
N LYS A 3 20.01 20.25 15.66
CA LYS A 3 19.94 21.68 15.48
C LYS A 3 19.13 22.32 16.59
N ILE A 4 19.72 23.32 17.27
CA ILE A 4 19.10 24.01 18.38
C ILE A 4 18.87 25.47 17.99
N LEU A 5 17.69 26.02 18.26
CA LEU A 5 17.40 27.45 18.14
C LEU A 5 17.22 28.03 19.54
N ILE A 6 17.97 29.09 19.86
CA ILE A 6 17.86 29.82 21.12
C ILE A 6 17.15 31.14 20.85
N ILE A 7 16.04 31.38 21.55
CA ILE A 7 15.25 32.62 21.48
C ILE A 7 15.27 33.27 22.86
N ASP A 8 16.04 34.34 22.99
CA ASP A 8 16.24 35.04 24.25
C ASP A 8 16.67 36.48 23.94
N ASP A 9 16.14 37.48 24.59
CA ASP A 9 16.46 38.90 24.36
C ASP A 9 17.78 39.30 25.00
N GLU A 10 18.22 38.58 26.04
CA GLU A 10 19.48 38.85 26.74
C GLU A 10 20.69 38.33 25.94
N GLU A 11 21.33 39.23 25.20
CA GLU A 11 22.42 38.88 24.27
C GLU A 11 23.58 38.10 24.92
N GLN A 12 23.99 38.50 26.13
CA GLN A 12 25.12 37.86 26.83
C GLN A 12 24.76 36.41 27.20
N LEU A 13 23.56 36.20 27.73
CA LEU A 13 23.08 34.86 28.11
C LEU A 13 22.89 33.97 26.88
N ARG A 14 22.27 34.52 25.84
CA ARG A 14 22.04 33.81 24.56
C ARG A 14 23.35 33.32 23.94
N ARG A 15 24.38 34.18 23.87
CA ARG A 15 25.72 33.81 23.35
C ARG A 15 26.45 32.80 24.23
N LEU A 16 26.30 32.92 25.57
CA LEU A 16 26.90 31.96 26.49
C LEU A 16 26.28 30.56 26.30
N MET A 17 24.96 30.47 26.25
CA MET A 17 24.23 29.23 25.99
C MET A 17 24.60 28.63 24.62
N ALA A 18 24.64 29.48 23.57
CA ALA A 18 25.02 29.03 22.23
C ALA A 18 26.43 28.42 22.22
N ARG A 19 27.37 29.02 22.96
CA ARG A 19 28.74 28.50 23.08
C ARG A 19 28.78 27.16 23.86
N ILE A 20 28.08 27.06 24.99
CA ILE A 20 28.09 25.84 25.80
C ILE A 20 27.45 24.69 25.00
N ILE A 21 26.31 24.91 24.37
CA ILE A 21 25.58 23.92 23.58
C ILE A 21 26.39 23.54 22.33
N GLY A 22 27.06 24.49 21.70
CA GLY A 22 27.93 24.24 20.56
C GLY A 22 29.15 23.38 20.90
N LEU A 23 29.71 23.51 22.11
CA LEU A 23 30.82 22.68 22.58
C LEU A 23 30.42 21.19 22.75
N GLU A 24 29.16 20.92 23.01
CA GLU A 24 28.57 19.55 23.09
C GLU A 24 28.23 18.95 21.71
N GLY A 25 28.60 19.66 20.62
CA GLY A 25 28.45 19.14 19.24
C GLY A 25 27.10 19.43 18.62
N TYR A 26 26.27 20.34 19.15
CA TYR A 26 25.04 20.81 18.53
C TYR A 26 25.30 21.97 17.57
N GLU A 27 24.52 22.05 16.49
CA GLU A 27 24.46 23.27 15.68
C GLU A 27 23.49 24.24 16.34
N VAL A 28 23.89 25.52 16.51
CA VAL A 28 23.09 26.50 17.22
C VAL A 28 22.80 27.70 16.36
N ALA A 29 21.52 28.09 16.30
CA ALA A 29 21.06 29.37 15.76
C ALA A 29 20.49 30.23 16.89
N GLU A 30 20.56 31.56 16.75
CA GLU A 30 20.14 32.52 17.74
C GLU A 30 19.09 33.48 17.19
N ALA A 31 18.16 33.92 18.05
CA ALA A 31 17.17 34.93 17.74
C ALA A 31 16.88 35.77 19.02
N PRO A 32 16.78 37.12 18.90
CA PRO A 32 16.54 38.00 20.05
C PRO A 32 15.07 38.19 20.43
N ASP A 33 14.14 37.78 19.59
CA ASP A 33 12.69 38.05 19.73
C ASP A 33 11.82 36.99 19.07
N CYS A 34 10.51 37.01 19.30
CA CYS A 34 9.55 36.06 18.73
C CYS A 34 9.53 36.12 17.18
N ALA A 35 9.59 37.30 16.61
CA ALA A 35 9.45 37.49 15.16
C ALA A 35 10.64 36.90 14.40
N SER A 36 11.87 37.19 14.87
CA SER A 36 13.10 36.63 14.32
C SER A 36 13.22 35.13 14.62
N GLY A 37 12.75 34.68 15.78
CA GLY A 37 12.66 33.27 16.17
C GLY A 37 11.80 32.48 15.20
N MET A 38 10.59 32.94 14.88
CA MET A 38 9.70 32.27 13.91
C MET A 38 10.28 32.30 12.47
N LYS A 39 10.97 33.36 12.09
CA LYS A 39 11.66 33.44 10.79
C LYS A 39 12.80 32.42 10.71
N THR A 40 13.59 32.32 11.80
CA THR A 40 14.72 31.38 11.89
C THR A 40 14.20 29.95 11.96
N LEU A 41 13.12 29.64 12.70
CA LEU A 41 12.48 28.33 12.77
C LEU A 41 12.21 27.77 11.37
N ARG A 42 11.57 28.57 10.50
CA ARG A 42 11.20 28.14 9.14
C ARG A 42 12.40 27.88 8.23
N ARG A 43 13.51 28.62 8.41
CA ARG A 43 14.69 28.51 7.55
C ARG A 43 15.68 27.47 8.05
N TYR A 44 15.83 27.37 9.37
CA TYR A 44 16.85 26.55 10.02
C TYR A 44 16.36 25.14 10.32
N ASP A 45 15.04 24.97 10.49
CA ASP A 45 14.35 23.72 10.84
C ASP A 45 15.01 23.04 12.07
N PRO A 46 14.97 23.67 13.27
CA PRO A 46 15.64 23.15 14.45
C PRO A 46 14.94 21.90 15.00
N ASP A 47 15.68 21.03 15.67
CA ASP A 47 15.16 19.88 16.41
C ASP A 47 14.61 20.32 17.76
N VAL A 48 15.28 21.28 18.42
CA VAL A 48 14.85 21.83 19.72
C VAL A 48 14.93 23.35 19.68
N VAL A 49 13.93 23.98 20.29
CA VAL A 49 13.91 25.42 20.57
C VAL A 49 14.03 25.63 22.06
N LEU A 50 15.06 26.41 22.48
CA LEU A 50 15.13 27.00 23.81
C LEU A 50 14.53 28.40 23.73
N CYS A 51 13.45 28.67 24.43
CA CYS A 51 12.74 29.94 24.30
C CYS A 51 12.58 30.60 25.68
N ASP A 52 12.96 31.86 25.80
CA ASP A 52 12.62 32.62 27.00
C ASP A 52 11.10 32.88 27.07
N VAL A 53 10.56 32.85 28.28
CA VAL A 53 9.16 33.17 28.54
C VAL A 53 8.88 34.66 28.30
N LYS A 54 9.79 35.55 28.66
CA LYS A 54 9.63 37.00 28.46
C LYS A 54 10.47 37.47 27.29
N LEU A 55 9.81 37.84 26.22
CA LEU A 55 10.43 38.39 25.04
C LEU A 55 9.89 39.80 24.75
N PRO A 56 10.65 40.70 24.10
CA PRO A 56 10.28 42.08 23.91
C PRO A 56 9.03 42.29 23.07
N ASP A 57 8.73 41.33 22.19
CA ASP A 57 7.62 41.38 21.21
C ASP A 57 6.55 40.31 21.49
N GLY A 58 6.62 39.56 22.63
CA GLY A 58 5.65 38.55 22.94
C GLY A 58 5.96 37.65 24.15
N ASN A 59 5.17 36.59 24.28
CA ASN A 59 5.27 35.63 25.38
C ASN A 59 5.69 34.25 24.84
N GLY A 60 6.78 33.69 25.40
CA GLY A 60 7.29 32.39 25.03
C GLY A 60 6.30 31.24 25.25
N VAL A 61 5.40 31.34 26.24
CA VAL A 61 4.36 30.31 26.47
C VAL A 61 3.36 30.24 25.31
N GLU A 62 2.98 31.39 24.73
CA GLU A 62 2.11 31.45 23.54
C GLU A 62 2.86 31.00 22.28
N MET A 63 4.15 31.27 22.25
CA MET A 63 5.00 30.89 21.12
C MET A 63 5.13 29.37 20.97
N VAL A 64 5.03 28.58 22.05
CA VAL A 64 5.02 27.12 21.97
C VAL A 64 3.96 26.61 20.99
N GLY A 65 2.72 27.09 21.10
CA GLY A 65 1.63 26.69 20.22
C GLY A 65 1.95 27.03 18.75
N ARG A 66 2.45 28.25 18.48
CA ARG A 66 2.82 28.69 17.13
C ARG A 66 3.98 27.87 16.53
N ILE A 67 4.96 27.48 17.37
CA ILE A 67 6.07 26.63 16.94
C ILE A 67 5.53 25.23 16.62
N LYS A 68 4.69 24.65 17.48
CA LYS A 68 4.11 23.31 17.26
C LYS A 68 3.19 23.23 16.05
N GLU A 69 2.47 24.31 15.73
CA GLU A 69 1.68 24.41 14.49
C GLU A 69 2.58 24.48 13.25
N ALA A 70 3.67 25.25 13.30
CA ALA A 70 4.57 25.44 12.16
C ALA A 70 5.55 24.30 11.95
N ALA A 71 6.01 23.66 13.03
CA ALA A 71 6.99 22.58 13.05
C ALA A 71 6.64 21.53 14.15
N PRO A 72 5.70 20.61 13.90
CA PRO A 72 5.19 19.68 14.91
C PRO A 72 6.25 18.77 15.53
N ALA A 73 7.30 18.45 14.79
CA ALA A 73 8.41 17.59 15.24
C ALA A 73 9.41 18.33 16.13
N THR A 74 9.45 19.67 16.09
CA THR A 74 10.38 20.48 16.90
C THR A 74 9.93 20.48 18.34
N GLU A 75 10.82 20.12 19.28
CA GLU A 75 10.53 20.19 20.72
C GLU A 75 10.89 21.56 21.28
N VAL A 76 10.10 22.04 22.25
CA VAL A 76 10.28 23.37 22.83
C VAL A 76 10.54 23.26 24.32
N ILE A 77 11.63 23.84 24.79
CA ILE A 77 11.99 23.97 26.21
C ILE A 77 11.91 25.46 26.55
N LEU A 78 11.13 25.80 27.56
CA LEU A 78 11.01 27.18 28.03
C LEU A 78 12.01 27.50 29.13
N LEU A 79 12.60 28.69 29.03
CA LEU A 79 13.50 29.25 30.04
C LEU A 79 12.79 30.42 30.77
N THR A 80 12.90 30.48 32.08
CA THR A 80 12.32 31.58 32.88
C THR A 80 13.25 32.07 33.96
N ALA A 81 13.23 33.36 34.24
CA ALA A 81 13.96 33.96 35.36
C ALA A 81 13.27 33.69 36.70
N TYR A 82 11.96 33.43 36.72
CA TYR A 82 11.15 33.20 37.90
C TYR A 82 10.32 31.96 37.72
N GLY A 83 10.51 30.94 38.59
CA GLY A 83 9.74 29.71 38.58
C GLY A 83 8.27 29.92 38.99
N ASN A 84 7.45 30.42 38.05
CA ASN A 84 6.00 30.53 38.27
C ASN A 84 5.31 29.23 37.85
N ILE A 85 4.74 28.50 38.80
CA ILE A 85 4.08 27.22 38.60
C ILE A 85 2.94 27.28 37.58
N PRO A 86 2.04 28.31 37.57
CA PRO A 86 0.98 28.45 36.55
C PRO A 86 1.50 28.52 35.12
N ASP A 87 2.58 29.27 34.87
CA ASP A 87 3.16 29.42 33.53
C ASP A 87 3.75 28.11 33.01
N GLY A 88 4.43 27.35 33.92
CA GLY A 88 4.95 26.03 33.61
C GLY A 88 3.86 25.03 33.20
N VAL A 89 2.76 24.99 34.01
CA VAL A 89 1.60 24.14 33.69
C VAL A 89 0.96 24.50 32.36
N GLN A 90 0.82 25.81 32.07
CA GLN A 90 0.26 26.27 30.80
C GLN A 90 1.18 25.95 29.61
N ALA A 91 2.48 26.09 29.78
CA ALA A 91 3.49 25.72 28.78
C ALA A 91 3.39 24.25 28.37
N ILE A 92 3.31 23.35 29.34
CA ILE A 92 3.16 21.91 29.08
C ILE A 92 1.82 21.60 28.38
N LYS A 93 0.72 22.27 28.76
CA LYS A 93 -0.57 22.17 28.09
C LYS A 93 -0.52 22.62 26.62
N ASN A 94 0.30 23.63 26.33
CA ASN A 94 0.52 24.15 24.98
C ASN A 94 1.48 23.26 24.16
N GLY A 95 2.04 22.18 24.74
CA GLY A 95 2.91 21.21 24.07
C GLY A 95 4.41 21.45 24.25
N ALA A 96 4.83 22.26 25.24
CA ALA A 96 6.25 22.35 25.59
C ALA A 96 6.79 21.00 26.08
N PHE A 97 8.03 20.70 25.75
CA PHE A 97 8.73 19.50 26.21
C PHE A 97 9.06 19.61 27.70
N ASP A 98 9.56 20.77 28.12
CA ASP A 98 9.90 21.03 29.51
C ASP A 98 9.97 22.55 29.77
N TYR A 99 10.17 22.89 31.05
CA TYR A 99 10.21 24.25 31.59
C TYR A 99 11.32 24.35 32.63
N ILE A 100 12.30 25.27 32.47
CA ILE A 100 13.49 25.40 33.30
C ILE A 100 13.65 26.82 33.83
N THR A 101 14.13 26.96 35.09
CA THR A 101 14.48 28.25 35.69
C THR A 101 15.90 28.65 35.26
N LYS A 102 16.08 29.91 34.83
CA LYS A 102 17.40 30.51 34.56
C LYS A 102 18.20 30.63 35.85
N GLY A 103 19.48 30.26 35.88
CA GLY A 103 20.43 30.57 36.92
C GLY A 103 20.93 29.44 37.80
N ASP A 104 20.09 28.47 38.22
CA ASP A 104 20.54 27.43 39.15
C ASP A 104 20.81 26.06 38.46
N ASP A 105 20.45 25.88 37.18
CA ASP A 105 20.33 24.55 36.59
C ASP A 105 20.90 24.39 35.19
N TYR A 106 21.96 25.15 34.82
CA TYR A 106 22.65 24.91 33.56
C TYR A 106 23.09 23.46 33.35
N ASN A 107 23.39 22.75 34.43
CA ASN A 107 23.71 21.33 34.41
C ASN A 107 22.52 20.43 34.00
N LYS A 108 21.29 20.94 34.09
CA LYS A 108 20.08 20.22 33.69
C LYS A 108 19.70 20.48 32.23
N ILE A 109 20.18 21.59 31.63
CA ILE A 109 19.83 21.95 30.25
C ILE A 109 20.35 20.90 29.25
N LEU A 110 21.59 20.47 29.37
CA LEU A 110 22.21 19.52 28.44
C LEU A 110 21.49 18.15 28.42
N PRO A 111 21.18 17.50 29.58
CA PRO A 111 20.40 16.28 29.58
C PRO A 111 18.98 16.44 29.00
N LEU A 112 18.35 17.60 29.22
CA LEU A 112 17.01 17.87 28.67
C LEU A 112 17.07 18.14 27.16
N LEU A 113 18.09 18.83 26.68
CA LEU A 113 18.33 19.00 25.24
C LEU A 113 18.55 17.67 24.55
N SER A 114 19.35 16.77 25.12
CA SER A 114 19.56 15.43 24.56
C SER A 114 18.25 14.67 24.44
N ARG A 115 17.45 14.63 25.49
CA ARG A 115 16.14 13.94 25.48
C ARG A 115 15.16 14.58 24.49
N ALA A 116 15.13 15.91 24.42
CA ALA A 116 14.27 16.64 23.48
C ALA A 116 14.71 16.37 22.02
N ALA A 117 16.02 16.38 21.76
CA ALA A 117 16.58 16.09 20.45
C ALA A 117 16.29 14.66 20.00
N GLU A 118 16.48 13.67 20.89
CA GLU A 118 16.13 12.27 20.63
C GLU A 118 14.64 12.11 20.26
N LYS A 119 13.74 12.77 21.00
CA LYS A 119 12.30 12.76 20.72
C LYS A 119 11.98 13.42 19.37
N ALA A 120 12.59 14.57 19.08
CA ALA A 120 12.41 15.26 17.81
C ALA A 120 12.91 14.41 16.63
N GLU A 121 14.07 13.76 16.76
CA GLU A 121 14.61 12.86 15.74
C GLU A 121 13.69 11.66 15.52
N MET A 122 13.19 11.02 16.59
CA MET A 122 12.24 9.92 16.49
C MET A 122 10.96 10.36 15.77
N GLN A 123 10.42 11.52 16.11
CA GLN A 123 9.22 12.06 15.47
C GLN A 123 9.45 12.35 13.98
N ARG A 124 10.59 12.95 13.63
CA ARG A 124 10.97 13.19 12.22
C ARG A 124 11.15 11.88 11.45
N ARG A 125 11.74 10.86 12.09
CA ARG A 125 11.91 9.54 11.48
C ARG A 125 10.56 8.88 11.20
N LEU A 126 9.63 8.95 12.14
CA LEU A 126 8.26 8.46 11.96
C LEU A 126 7.56 9.18 10.80
N THR A 127 7.59 10.52 10.78
CA THR A 127 6.98 11.32 9.71
C THR A 127 7.60 11.00 8.34
N ARG A 128 8.93 10.79 8.27
CA ARG A 128 9.59 10.37 7.02
C ARG A 128 9.12 8.99 6.55
N ILE A 129 8.96 8.03 7.47
CA ILE A 129 8.44 6.69 7.15
C ILE A 129 7.00 6.77 6.68
N GLU A 130 6.15 7.52 7.38
CA GLU A 130 4.74 7.75 7.01
C GLU A 130 4.61 8.40 5.63
N ASN A 131 5.39 9.45 5.36
CA ASN A 131 5.40 10.12 4.05
C ASN A 131 5.88 9.17 2.94
N LYS A 132 6.93 8.39 3.20
CA LYS A 132 7.44 7.41 2.24
C LYS A 132 6.40 6.32 1.94
N LEU A 133 5.73 5.78 2.96
CA LEU A 133 4.63 4.83 2.79
C LEU A 133 3.46 5.45 2.02
N SER A 134 3.10 6.70 2.32
CA SER A 134 2.05 7.42 1.60
C SER A 134 2.41 7.66 0.13
N GLU A 135 3.68 7.99 -0.18
CA GLU A 135 4.16 8.11 -1.54
C GLU A 135 4.17 6.76 -2.27
N GLU A 136 4.60 5.68 -1.61
CA GLU A 136 4.63 4.33 -2.18
C GLU A 136 3.24 3.81 -2.53
N HIS A 137 2.21 4.19 -1.79
CA HIS A 137 0.82 3.76 -1.98
C HIS A 137 -0.08 4.84 -2.58
N SER A 138 0.48 5.89 -3.17
CA SER A 138 -0.30 6.94 -3.82
C SER A 138 -0.90 6.48 -5.15
N PHE A 139 -1.99 7.12 -5.58
CA PHE A 139 -2.56 6.91 -6.92
C PHE A 139 -1.58 7.17 -8.06
N ASP A 140 -0.56 8.00 -7.82
CA ASP A 140 0.44 8.36 -8.82
C ASP A 140 1.45 7.22 -9.08
N ARG A 141 1.44 6.19 -8.25
CA ARG A 141 2.21 4.94 -8.43
C ARG A 141 1.46 3.87 -9.22
N ILE A 142 0.18 4.10 -9.52
CA ILE A 142 -0.58 3.19 -10.38
C ILE A 142 -0.08 3.38 -11.81
N VAL A 143 0.55 2.33 -12.34
CA VAL A 143 1.14 2.34 -13.67
C VAL A 143 0.06 2.16 -14.73
N GLY A 144 0.10 2.99 -15.77
CA GLY A 144 -0.79 2.93 -16.93
C GLY A 144 -1.51 4.24 -17.20
N ASP A 145 -1.71 4.51 -18.49
CA ASP A 145 -2.28 5.75 -19.00
C ASP A 145 -3.55 5.53 -19.83
N SER A 146 -4.03 4.28 -19.90
CA SER A 146 -5.25 3.96 -20.63
C SER A 146 -6.46 4.67 -20.05
N GLU A 147 -7.41 5.06 -20.89
CA GLU A 147 -8.60 5.79 -20.50
C GLU A 147 -9.45 4.99 -19.50
N VAL A 148 -9.55 3.67 -19.70
CA VAL A 148 -10.32 2.78 -18.80
C VAL A 148 -9.70 2.72 -17.40
N LEU A 149 -8.37 2.71 -17.28
CA LEU A 149 -7.69 2.74 -15.99
C LEU A 149 -7.81 4.13 -15.34
N ARG A 150 -7.63 5.21 -16.10
CA ARG A 150 -7.80 6.58 -15.58
C ARG A 150 -9.20 6.80 -15.00
N ARG A 151 -10.24 6.31 -15.65
CA ARG A 151 -11.62 6.36 -15.12
C ARG A 151 -11.75 5.65 -13.78
N ALA A 152 -11.14 4.46 -13.63
CA ALA A 152 -11.14 3.74 -12.35
C ALA A 152 -10.38 4.50 -11.26
N VAL A 153 -9.22 5.10 -11.59
CA VAL A 153 -8.44 5.96 -10.68
C VAL A 153 -9.23 7.20 -10.26
N ASP A 154 -9.91 7.87 -11.18
CA ASP A 154 -10.72 9.05 -10.88
C ASP A 154 -11.89 8.73 -9.94
N LEU A 155 -12.55 7.59 -10.14
CA LEU A 155 -13.59 7.12 -9.23
C LEU A 155 -13.01 6.82 -7.84
N ALA A 156 -11.85 6.16 -7.79
CA ALA A 156 -11.17 5.86 -6.55
C ALA A 156 -10.73 7.12 -5.78
N ARG A 157 -10.23 8.14 -6.48
CA ARG A 157 -9.90 9.46 -5.87
C ARG A 157 -11.15 10.14 -5.29
N LYS A 158 -12.28 10.11 -6.01
CA LYS A 158 -13.54 10.71 -5.54
C LYS A 158 -14.08 10.04 -4.28
N VAL A 159 -14.04 8.71 -4.21
CA VAL A 159 -14.55 7.98 -3.04
C VAL A 159 -13.57 7.99 -1.87
N ALA A 160 -12.27 8.19 -2.11
CA ALA A 160 -11.25 8.17 -1.06
C ALA A 160 -11.55 9.15 0.08
N VAL A 161 -12.02 10.36 -0.23
CA VAL A 161 -12.31 11.42 0.77
C VAL A 161 -13.59 11.19 1.58
N THR A 162 -14.34 10.12 1.29
CA THR A 162 -15.56 9.72 2.01
C THR A 162 -15.30 8.51 2.90
N ASP A 163 -16.20 8.24 3.86
CA ASP A 163 -16.17 7.01 4.68
C ASP A 163 -17.02 5.87 4.10
N THR A 164 -17.51 6.03 2.86
CA THR A 164 -18.34 5.04 2.18
C THR A 164 -17.58 3.73 1.95
N SER A 165 -18.27 2.60 2.11
CA SER A 165 -17.77 1.28 1.73
C SER A 165 -17.50 1.22 0.23
N VAL A 166 -16.40 0.57 -0.16
CA VAL A 166 -15.98 0.44 -1.56
C VAL A 166 -15.89 -1.02 -1.94
N LEU A 167 -16.51 -1.40 -3.05
CA LEU A 167 -16.38 -2.73 -3.65
C LEU A 167 -15.51 -2.65 -4.90
N LEU A 168 -14.31 -3.24 -4.85
CA LEU A 168 -13.39 -3.38 -5.98
C LEU A 168 -13.68 -4.71 -6.70
N THR A 169 -14.04 -4.64 -7.97
CA THR A 169 -14.28 -5.82 -8.80
C THR A 169 -13.26 -5.90 -9.93
N GLY A 170 -12.93 -7.09 -10.37
CA GLY A 170 -12.00 -7.31 -11.47
C GLY A 170 -11.25 -8.62 -11.32
N GLU A 171 -10.64 -9.09 -12.38
CA GLU A 171 -9.93 -10.36 -12.39
C GLU A 171 -8.78 -10.42 -11.39
N THR A 172 -8.33 -11.63 -11.09
CA THR A 172 -7.14 -11.84 -10.24
C THR A 172 -5.92 -11.18 -10.89
N GLY A 173 -5.12 -10.47 -10.06
CA GLY A 173 -3.89 -9.83 -10.54
C GLY A 173 -4.07 -8.47 -11.23
N THR A 174 -5.27 -7.87 -11.25
CA THR A 174 -5.53 -6.53 -11.83
C THR A 174 -5.02 -5.38 -10.97
N GLY A 175 -4.70 -5.62 -9.68
CA GLY A 175 -4.18 -4.61 -8.75
C GLY A 175 -5.20 -4.11 -7.73
N LYS A 176 -6.25 -4.89 -7.39
CA LYS A 176 -7.28 -4.51 -6.41
C LYS A 176 -6.70 -4.05 -5.07
N GLU A 177 -5.69 -4.74 -4.54
CA GLU A 177 -5.02 -4.36 -3.29
C GLU A 177 -4.30 -3.02 -3.41
N VAL A 178 -3.62 -2.75 -4.53
CA VAL A 178 -2.95 -1.47 -4.79
C VAL A 178 -3.96 -0.31 -4.78
N PHE A 179 -5.14 -0.52 -5.39
CA PHE A 179 -6.23 0.46 -5.33
C PHE A 179 -6.77 0.65 -3.91
N ALA A 180 -6.94 -0.43 -3.13
CA ALA A 180 -7.39 -0.34 -1.75
C ALA A 180 -6.42 0.46 -0.87
N GLN A 181 -5.12 0.23 -1.01
CA GLN A 181 -4.08 0.99 -0.34
C GLN A 181 -4.09 2.47 -0.76
N ALA A 182 -4.19 2.75 -2.07
CA ALA A 182 -4.25 4.12 -2.57
C ALA A 182 -5.50 4.87 -2.06
N ILE A 183 -6.66 4.21 -1.99
CA ILE A 183 -7.90 4.77 -1.43
C ILE A 183 -7.72 5.09 0.06
N HIS A 184 -7.10 4.19 0.83
CA HIS A 184 -6.83 4.41 2.25
C HIS A 184 -5.91 5.61 2.47
N HIS A 185 -4.75 5.65 1.80
CA HIS A 185 -3.76 6.71 1.96
C HIS A 185 -4.26 8.10 1.49
N ALA A 186 -5.19 8.14 0.53
CA ALA A 186 -5.85 9.37 0.10
C ALA A 186 -7.09 9.73 0.95
N SER A 187 -7.41 8.97 2.01
CA SER A 187 -8.60 9.17 2.83
C SER A 187 -8.31 10.03 4.07
N ARG A 188 -9.39 10.43 4.76
CA ARG A 188 -9.30 11.07 6.08
C ARG A 188 -8.73 10.13 7.16
N ARG A 189 -8.69 8.82 6.89
CA ARG A 189 -8.17 7.77 7.78
C ARG A 189 -6.75 7.34 7.43
N ALA A 190 -6.03 8.09 6.60
CA ALA A 190 -4.66 7.78 6.16
C ALA A 190 -3.65 7.57 7.30
N LYS A 191 -3.90 8.17 8.47
CA LYS A 191 -3.08 8.01 9.69
C LYS A 191 -3.50 6.80 10.54
N GLY A 192 -4.65 6.19 10.25
CA GLY A 192 -5.14 5.00 10.92
C GLY A 192 -4.53 3.72 10.34
N ALA A 193 -4.78 2.59 10.97
CA ALA A 193 -4.29 1.31 10.47
C ALA A 193 -4.97 0.92 9.15
N PHE A 194 -4.20 0.40 8.19
CA PHE A 194 -4.69 -0.35 7.04
C PHE A 194 -4.48 -1.83 7.32
N VAL A 195 -5.56 -2.55 7.59
CA VAL A 195 -5.52 -3.98 7.89
C VAL A 195 -6.09 -4.74 6.72
N ALA A 196 -5.32 -5.68 6.16
CA ALA A 196 -5.72 -6.47 5.00
C ALA A 196 -5.82 -7.95 5.36
N ILE A 197 -6.86 -8.60 4.85
CA ILE A 197 -7.03 -10.06 4.96
C ILE A 197 -7.60 -10.61 3.67
N ASN A 198 -7.07 -11.76 3.24
CA ASN A 198 -7.65 -12.53 2.15
C ASN A 198 -8.59 -13.59 2.73
N CYS A 199 -9.88 -13.52 2.39
CA CYS A 199 -10.91 -14.42 2.92
C CYS A 199 -10.74 -15.87 2.47
N SER A 200 -10.07 -16.12 1.33
CA SER A 200 -9.84 -17.47 0.82
C SER A 200 -8.67 -18.21 1.51
N ALA A 201 -7.80 -17.48 2.22
CA ALA A 201 -6.60 -18.03 2.84
C ALA A 201 -6.86 -18.87 4.11
N PHE A 202 -8.08 -18.79 4.68
CA PHE A 202 -8.39 -19.33 5.98
C PHE A 202 -9.58 -20.29 5.93
N SER A 203 -9.54 -21.34 6.75
CA SER A 203 -10.75 -22.11 7.03
C SER A 203 -11.78 -21.23 7.76
N ARG A 204 -13.07 -21.57 7.65
CA ARG A 204 -14.18 -20.81 8.27
C ARG A 204 -13.93 -20.41 9.73
N LYS A 205 -13.53 -21.37 10.58
CA LYS A 205 -13.31 -21.13 12.02
C LYS A 205 -12.14 -20.18 12.27
N LEU A 206 -11.07 -20.31 11.47
CA LEU A 206 -9.92 -19.42 11.57
C LEU A 206 -10.26 -18.03 11.08
N LEU A 207 -10.96 -17.88 9.94
CA LEU A 207 -11.38 -16.59 9.43
C LEU A 207 -12.26 -15.84 10.45
N GLU A 208 -13.20 -16.54 11.10
CA GLU A 208 -14.03 -15.97 12.16
C GLU A 208 -13.21 -15.46 13.32
N SER A 209 -12.24 -16.27 13.78
CA SER A 209 -11.33 -15.91 14.87
C SER A 209 -10.40 -14.75 14.51
N GLU A 210 -9.90 -14.70 13.27
CA GLU A 210 -9.08 -13.59 12.78
C GLU A 210 -9.89 -12.28 12.73
N LEU A 211 -11.07 -12.31 12.12
CA LEU A 211 -11.89 -11.10 11.94
C LEU A 211 -12.42 -10.54 13.26
N PHE A 212 -13.01 -11.40 14.10
CA PHE A 212 -13.77 -10.96 15.28
C PHE A 212 -13.04 -11.18 16.60
N GLY A 213 -11.95 -11.94 16.61
CA GLY A 213 -11.24 -12.29 17.85
C GLY A 213 -11.95 -13.36 18.67
N HIS A 214 -11.27 -13.83 19.71
CA HIS A 214 -11.79 -14.85 20.60
C HIS A 214 -11.29 -14.70 22.03
N ARG A 215 -12.02 -15.30 22.97
CA ARG A 215 -11.59 -15.51 24.35
C ARG A 215 -10.89 -16.85 24.53
N ALA A 216 -9.98 -16.90 25.46
CA ALA A 216 -9.33 -18.14 25.86
C ALA A 216 -10.36 -19.21 26.23
N GLY A 217 -10.15 -20.45 25.74
CA GLY A 217 -11.06 -21.59 26.00
C GLY A 217 -12.32 -21.64 25.16
N SER A 218 -12.55 -20.70 24.23
CA SER A 218 -13.77 -20.68 23.41
C SER A 218 -13.85 -21.78 22.34
N PHE A 219 -12.72 -22.38 21.96
CA PHE A 219 -12.61 -23.53 21.07
C PHE A 219 -11.29 -24.27 21.30
N THR A 220 -11.17 -25.49 20.75
CA THR A 220 -9.94 -26.28 20.82
C THR A 220 -8.79 -25.57 20.10
N GLY A 221 -7.80 -25.10 20.88
CA GLY A 221 -6.66 -24.29 20.38
C GLY A 221 -6.68 -22.83 20.79
N ALA A 222 -7.77 -22.32 21.40
CA ALA A 222 -7.86 -20.98 21.95
C ALA A 222 -7.13 -20.87 23.32
N ALA A 223 -5.78 -20.88 23.29
CA ALA A 223 -4.97 -20.86 24.53
C ALA A 223 -4.94 -19.48 25.24
N LYS A 224 -5.15 -18.40 24.50
CA LYS A 224 -5.12 -17.00 24.98
C LYS A 224 -6.23 -16.17 24.34
N ASP A 225 -6.57 -15.05 24.96
CA ASP A 225 -7.42 -14.04 24.33
C ASP A 225 -6.73 -13.49 23.08
N LYS A 226 -7.49 -13.30 22.00
CA LYS A 226 -7.02 -12.68 20.74
C LYS A 226 -7.92 -11.52 20.34
N LYS A 227 -7.32 -10.38 20.02
CA LYS A 227 -8.02 -9.29 19.35
C LYS A 227 -8.31 -9.67 17.91
N GLY A 228 -9.46 -9.25 17.40
CA GLY A 228 -9.82 -9.43 15.99
C GLY A 228 -9.34 -8.28 15.13
N LEU A 229 -9.24 -8.53 13.81
CA LEU A 229 -8.80 -7.52 12.83
C LEU A 229 -9.74 -6.30 12.79
N PHE A 230 -11.01 -6.43 13.14
CA PHE A 230 -11.91 -5.29 13.32
C PHE A 230 -11.47 -4.36 14.45
N GLU A 231 -10.90 -4.88 15.52
CA GLU A 231 -10.35 -4.06 16.60
C GLU A 231 -9.00 -3.44 16.22
N GLU A 232 -8.19 -4.16 15.46
CA GLU A 232 -6.90 -3.65 14.97
C GLU A 232 -7.08 -2.53 13.94
N ALA A 233 -8.16 -2.60 13.16
CA ALA A 233 -8.53 -1.60 12.17
C ALA A 233 -9.36 -0.43 12.73
N ASP A 234 -9.59 -0.37 14.06
CA ASP A 234 -10.42 0.69 14.66
C ASP A 234 -9.87 2.08 14.30
N LYS A 235 -10.77 2.98 13.86
CA LYS A 235 -10.48 4.31 13.30
C LYS A 235 -9.62 4.31 12.03
N GLY A 236 -9.39 3.13 11.45
CA GLY A 236 -8.65 2.91 10.22
C GLY A 236 -9.51 2.33 9.11
N THR A 237 -8.90 1.44 8.32
CA THR A 237 -9.54 0.76 7.18
C THR A 237 -9.26 -0.74 7.23
N LEU A 238 -10.31 -1.54 7.07
CA LEU A 238 -10.20 -2.98 6.88
C LEU A 238 -10.40 -3.30 5.38
N PHE A 239 -9.44 -3.99 4.79
CA PHE A 239 -9.50 -4.49 3.43
C PHE A 239 -9.78 -5.99 3.43
N LEU A 240 -10.92 -6.38 2.84
CA LEU A 240 -11.33 -7.77 2.68
C LEU A 240 -11.11 -8.19 1.22
N ASP A 241 -10.01 -8.89 0.96
CA ASP A 241 -9.77 -9.45 -0.38
C ASP A 241 -10.52 -10.77 -0.56
N GLU A 242 -10.95 -11.04 -1.78
CA GLU A 242 -11.75 -12.20 -2.19
C GLU A 242 -13.00 -12.40 -1.28
N ILE A 243 -13.78 -11.32 -1.07
CA ILE A 243 -14.97 -11.33 -0.22
C ILE A 243 -16.02 -12.37 -0.68
N GLY A 244 -16.08 -12.68 -1.98
CA GLY A 244 -16.94 -13.72 -2.54
C GLY A 244 -16.65 -15.14 -2.05
N GLU A 245 -15.50 -15.37 -1.40
CA GLU A 245 -15.13 -16.64 -0.77
C GLU A 245 -15.53 -16.73 0.70
N MET A 246 -16.09 -15.66 1.27
CA MET A 246 -16.49 -15.64 2.68
C MET A 246 -17.68 -16.58 2.95
N PRO A 247 -17.59 -17.50 3.92
CA PRO A 247 -18.72 -18.34 4.31
C PRO A 247 -19.96 -17.54 4.68
N VAL A 248 -21.15 -17.99 4.24
CA VAL A 248 -22.44 -17.27 4.38
C VAL A 248 -22.77 -16.88 5.83
N GLU A 249 -22.36 -17.72 6.80
CA GLU A 249 -22.59 -17.44 8.21
C GLU A 249 -21.74 -16.26 8.72
N LEU A 250 -20.55 -16.08 8.16
CA LEU A 250 -19.70 -14.92 8.51
C LEU A 250 -20.17 -13.65 7.82
N GLN A 251 -20.80 -13.78 6.65
CA GLN A 251 -21.41 -12.64 5.96
C GLN A 251 -22.51 -11.98 6.82
N ALA A 252 -23.30 -12.75 7.59
CA ALA A 252 -24.28 -12.19 8.50
C ALA A 252 -23.64 -11.40 9.66
N LYS A 253 -22.51 -11.87 10.19
CA LYS A 253 -21.75 -11.14 11.22
C LYS A 253 -21.14 -9.86 10.66
N LEU A 254 -20.58 -9.92 9.44
CA LEU A 254 -20.03 -8.76 8.75
C LEU A 254 -21.10 -7.69 8.52
N LEU A 255 -22.30 -8.10 8.06
CA LEU A 255 -23.42 -7.18 7.86
C LEU A 255 -23.76 -6.42 9.16
N ARG A 256 -23.81 -7.11 10.30
CA ARG A 256 -24.05 -6.47 11.60
C ARG A 256 -23.02 -5.41 11.92
N VAL A 257 -21.72 -5.70 11.67
CA VAL A 257 -20.67 -4.69 11.89
C VAL A 257 -20.86 -3.47 11.00
N LEU A 258 -21.24 -3.67 9.73
CA LEU A 258 -21.47 -2.57 8.77
C LEU A 258 -22.68 -1.70 9.12
N GLU A 259 -23.67 -2.26 9.82
CA GLU A 259 -24.91 -1.55 10.20
C GLU A 259 -24.78 -0.83 11.55
N SER A 260 -24.27 -1.54 12.56
CA SER A 260 -24.25 -1.06 13.94
C SER A 260 -22.87 -0.61 14.45
N GLY A 261 -21.79 -0.96 13.75
CA GLY A 261 -20.43 -0.79 14.25
C GLY A 261 -20.07 -1.72 15.41
N GLU A 262 -20.83 -2.81 15.59
CA GLU A 262 -20.70 -3.70 16.74
C GLU A 262 -20.62 -5.17 16.32
N PHE A 263 -19.82 -5.94 17.04
CA PHE A 263 -19.75 -7.40 16.91
C PHE A 263 -19.50 -8.07 18.26
N ILE A 264 -19.65 -9.38 18.31
CA ILE A 264 -19.40 -10.19 19.49
C ILE A 264 -18.25 -11.14 19.19
N LYS A 265 -17.23 -11.15 20.04
CA LYS A 265 -16.08 -12.08 19.95
C LYS A 265 -16.53 -13.52 20.19
N ILE A 266 -15.78 -14.46 19.67
CA ILE A 266 -16.06 -15.89 19.92
C ILE A 266 -15.85 -16.15 21.42
N GLY A 267 -16.89 -16.74 22.08
CA GLY A 267 -16.87 -17.02 23.52
C GLY A 267 -17.17 -15.83 24.41
N GLU A 268 -17.60 -14.69 23.86
CA GLU A 268 -18.04 -13.51 24.61
C GLU A 268 -19.55 -13.25 24.41
N THR A 269 -20.15 -12.54 25.35
CA THR A 269 -21.58 -12.13 25.25
C THR A 269 -21.74 -10.62 25.09
N ARG A 270 -20.68 -9.86 25.42
CA ARG A 270 -20.69 -8.39 25.33
C ARG A 270 -20.31 -7.94 23.91
N PRO A 271 -21.05 -6.98 23.33
CA PRO A 271 -20.66 -6.41 22.06
C PRO A 271 -19.40 -5.56 22.20
N THR A 272 -18.54 -5.66 21.20
CA THR A 272 -17.38 -4.77 20.99
C THR A 272 -17.74 -3.77 19.91
N ARG A 273 -17.52 -2.49 20.16
CA ARG A 273 -17.82 -1.41 19.21
C ARG A 273 -16.55 -0.95 18.51
N VAL A 274 -16.65 -0.70 17.21
CA VAL A 274 -15.55 -0.24 16.36
C VAL A 274 -16.05 0.76 15.31
N ASP A 275 -15.15 1.63 14.88
CA ASP A 275 -15.36 2.57 13.78
C ASP A 275 -14.37 2.27 12.66
N VAL A 276 -14.75 1.43 11.72
CA VAL A 276 -13.86 0.92 10.66
C VAL A 276 -14.45 1.24 9.29
N ARG A 277 -13.64 1.84 8.41
CA ARG A 277 -13.97 1.94 6.99
C ARG A 277 -13.70 0.60 6.31
N LEU A 278 -14.65 0.12 5.49
CA LEU A 278 -14.50 -1.14 4.78
C LEU A 278 -14.21 -0.92 3.29
N ILE A 279 -13.19 -1.62 2.78
CA ILE A 279 -12.95 -1.82 1.35
C ILE A 279 -12.98 -3.32 1.11
N ALA A 280 -13.82 -3.78 0.18
CA ALA A 280 -13.92 -5.19 -0.20
C ALA A 280 -13.47 -5.38 -1.64
N ALA A 281 -12.88 -6.53 -1.95
CA ALA A 281 -12.46 -6.87 -3.30
C ALA A 281 -12.90 -8.30 -3.67
N THR A 282 -13.21 -8.52 -4.94
CA THR A 282 -13.56 -9.85 -5.45
C THR A 282 -13.27 -9.97 -6.95
N ASN A 283 -12.93 -11.18 -7.38
CA ASN A 283 -12.89 -11.57 -8.79
C ASN A 283 -14.16 -12.29 -9.23
N ARG A 284 -15.05 -12.66 -8.29
CA ARG A 284 -16.32 -13.35 -8.56
C ARG A 284 -17.42 -12.38 -8.97
N ASP A 285 -18.35 -12.88 -9.76
CA ASP A 285 -19.63 -12.24 -10.04
C ASP A 285 -20.58 -12.48 -8.86
N LEU A 286 -20.66 -11.48 -7.96
CA LEU A 286 -21.47 -11.62 -6.74
C LEU A 286 -22.96 -11.78 -7.03
N GLU A 287 -23.48 -11.28 -8.15
CA GLU A 287 -24.88 -11.45 -8.53
C GLU A 287 -25.17 -12.92 -8.84
N LYS A 288 -24.23 -13.64 -9.49
CA LYS A 288 -24.34 -15.08 -9.67
C LYS A 288 -24.19 -15.86 -8.36
N GLU A 289 -23.30 -15.42 -7.48
CA GLU A 289 -23.14 -16.06 -6.16
C GLU A 289 -24.39 -15.87 -5.29
N ILE A 290 -25.11 -14.74 -5.40
CA ILE A 290 -26.40 -14.51 -4.76
C ILE A 290 -27.45 -15.50 -5.31
N ALA A 291 -27.55 -15.60 -6.63
CA ALA A 291 -28.49 -16.54 -7.25
C ALA A 291 -28.20 -18.00 -6.88
N ALA A 292 -26.94 -18.35 -6.64
CA ALA A 292 -26.50 -19.67 -6.19
C ALA A 292 -26.66 -19.91 -4.67
N GLY A 293 -27.03 -18.87 -3.89
CA GLY A 293 -27.16 -18.94 -2.43
C GLY A 293 -25.83 -18.90 -1.66
N ASN A 294 -24.73 -18.60 -2.33
CA ASN A 294 -23.39 -18.52 -1.74
C ASN A 294 -23.06 -17.13 -1.17
N PHE A 295 -23.80 -16.10 -1.57
CA PHE A 295 -23.64 -14.74 -1.09
C PHE A 295 -24.98 -14.11 -0.72
N ARG A 296 -25.01 -13.33 0.36
CA ARG A 296 -26.23 -12.70 0.84
C ARG A 296 -26.49 -11.41 0.07
N GLU A 297 -27.72 -11.22 -0.37
CA GLU A 297 -28.17 -10.04 -1.10
C GLU A 297 -28.10 -8.75 -0.24
N ASP A 298 -28.47 -8.84 1.05
CA ASP A 298 -28.42 -7.72 1.98
C ASP A 298 -26.98 -7.19 2.18
N LEU A 299 -26.01 -8.09 2.32
CA LEU A 299 -24.61 -7.73 2.42
C LEU A 299 -24.10 -7.12 1.11
N TYR A 300 -24.48 -7.66 -0.05
CA TYR A 300 -24.10 -7.11 -1.35
C TYR A 300 -24.49 -5.64 -1.48
N PHE A 301 -25.72 -5.27 -1.18
CA PHE A 301 -26.17 -3.88 -1.24
C PHE A 301 -25.44 -2.98 -0.24
N ARG A 302 -25.03 -3.49 0.90
CA ARG A 302 -24.27 -2.73 1.89
C ARG A 302 -22.81 -2.52 1.49
N LEU A 303 -22.21 -3.46 0.77
CA LEU A 303 -20.83 -3.39 0.25
C LEU A 303 -20.76 -2.59 -1.05
N SER A 304 -21.74 -2.74 -1.94
CA SER A 304 -21.74 -2.18 -3.30
C SER A 304 -22.21 -0.72 -3.39
N VAL A 305 -22.23 0.03 -2.28
CA VAL A 305 -22.60 1.45 -2.27
C VAL A 305 -21.74 2.24 -3.25
N PHE A 306 -20.45 1.92 -3.35
CA PHE A 306 -19.58 2.46 -4.38
C PHE A 306 -18.76 1.33 -5.00
N ARG A 307 -19.09 0.99 -6.25
CA ARG A 307 -18.41 -0.07 -6.99
C ARG A 307 -17.39 0.52 -7.97
N ILE A 308 -16.18 -0.03 -7.98
CA ILE A 308 -15.14 0.29 -8.95
C ILE A 308 -14.71 -1.00 -9.62
N HIS A 309 -14.83 -1.03 -10.94
CA HIS A 309 -14.35 -2.13 -11.74
C HIS A 309 -12.93 -1.84 -12.24
N LEU A 310 -11.99 -2.75 -11.98
CA LEU A 310 -10.63 -2.67 -12.46
C LEU A 310 -10.53 -3.46 -13.78
N PRO A 311 -10.11 -2.80 -14.87
CA PRO A 311 -10.01 -3.46 -16.17
C PRO A 311 -8.91 -4.51 -16.17
N SER A 312 -9.12 -5.59 -16.90
CA SER A 312 -8.11 -6.59 -17.18
C SER A 312 -6.96 -6.00 -18.02
N LEU A 313 -5.79 -6.64 -17.98
CA LEU A 313 -4.63 -6.14 -18.72
C LEU A 313 -4.84 -6.19 -20.25
N ARG A 314 -5.59 -7.19 -20.76
CA ARG A 314 -5.96 -7.31 -22.16
C ARG A 314 -6.89 -6.20 -22.67
N GLU A 315 -7.65 -5.53 -21.80
CA GLU A 315 -8.46 -4.35 -22.12
C GLU A 315 -7.64 -3.06 -22.18
N ARG A 316 -6.36 -3.11 -21.79
CA ARG A 316 -5.44 -1.97 -21.75
C ARG A 316 -4.03 -2.35 -22.24
N PRO A 317 -3.89 -2.89 -23.45
CA PRO A 317 -2.60 -3.37 -23.95
C PRO A 317 -1.54 -2.27 -24.01
N GLY A 318 -1.91 -1.01 -24.24
CA GLY A 318 -0.99 0.13 -24.24
C GLY A 318 -0.28 0.39 -22.91
N ASP A 319 -0.80 -0.13 -21.77
CA ASP A 319 -0.16 0.02 -20.48
C ASP A 319 0.97 -1.01 -20.26
N ILE A 320 1.01 -2.09 -21.05
CA ILE A 320 1.97 -3.21 -20.87
C ILE A 320 3.42 -2.71 -20.94
N ALA A 321 3.75 -1.89 -21.93
CA ALA A 321 5.09 -1.34 -22.09
C ALA A 321 5.53 -0.50 -20.85
N GLY A 322 4.59 0.23 -20.24
CA GLY A 322 4.81 0.97 -19.00
C GLY A 322 5.14 0.05 -17.84
N TYR A 323 4.36 -1.00 -17.64
CA TYR A 323 4.61 -2.02 -16.60
C TYR A 323 5.94 -2.72 -16.79
N ILE A 324 6.31 -3.10 -18.01
CA ILE A 324 7.58 -3.74 -18.30
C ILE A 324 8.76 -2.86 -17.82
N ARG A 325 8.75 -1.57 -18.18
CA ARG A 325 9.81 -0.64 -17.77
C ARG A 325 9.91 -0.50 -16.25
N VAL A 326 8.78 -0.36 -15.57
CA VAL A 326 8.75 -0.23 -14.11
C VAL A 326 9.25 -1.51 -13.43
N PHE A 327 8.78 -2.69 -13.86
CA PHE A 327 9.20 -3.95 -13.26
C PHE A 327 10.67 -4.27 -13.57
N ALA A 328 11.12 -4.01 -14.80
CA ALA A 328 12.52 -4.20 -15.16
C ALA A 328 13.45 -3.35 -14.28
N ALA A 329 13.11 -2.07 -14.05
CA ALA A 329 13.87 -1.20 -13.18
C ALA A 329 13.86 -1.70 -11.71
N GLN A 330 12.69 -2.08 -11.18
CA GLN A 330 12.55 -2.56 -9.80
C GLN A 330 13.33 -3.86 -9.54
N PHE A 331 13.26 -4.81 -10.47
CA PHE A 331 13.97 -6.08 -10.29
C PHE A 331 15.47 -5.95 -10.57
N ALA A 332 15.87 -5.11 -11.53
CA ALA A 332 17.27 -4.82 -11.78
C ALA A 332 17.95 -4.22 -10.54
N ASP A 333 17.30 -3.25 -9.89
CA ASP A 333 17.78 -2.65 -8.63
C ASP A 333 17.92 -3.71 -7.51
N LYS A 334 16.89 -4.55 -7.32
CA LYS A 334 16.93 -5.64 -6.32
C LYS A 334 18.03 -6.66 -6.56
N MET A 335 18.36 -6.94 -7.83
CA MET A 335 19.42 -7.88 -8.22
C MET A 335 20.81 -7.24 -8.28
N GLY A 336 20.93 -5.94 -8.03
CA GLY A 336 22.17 -5.19 -8.20
C GLY A 336 22.67 -5.20 -9.65
N ARG A 337 21.76 -5.34 -10.63
CA ARG A 337 22.06 -5.34 -12.09
C ARG A 337 21.61 -4.04 -12.71
N ARG A 338 22.21 -3.72 -13.85
CA ARG A 338 21.79 -2.59 -14.68
C ARG A 338 21.18 -3.12 -15.97
N ILE A 339 20.02 -2.60 -16.35
CA ILE A 339 19.40 -2.87 -17.65
C ILE A 339 19.47 -1.58 -18.47
N ASP A 340 20.21 -1.64 -19.58
CA ASP A 340 20.47 -0.49 -20.43
C ASP A 340 19.39 -0.34 -21.53
N SER A 341 18.80 -1.46 -22.00
CA SER A 341 17.75 -1.45 -23.03
C SER A 341 16.78 -2.60 -22.91
N ILE A 342 15.57 -2.36 -23.39
CA ILE A 342 14.50 -3.34 -23.57
C ILE A 342 14.14 -3.30 -25.06
N ASP A 343 14.29 -4.41 -25.75
CA ASP A 343 14.09 -4.48 -27.20
C ASP A 343 12.60 -4.38 -27.56
N ALA A 344 12.33 -3.79 -28.72
CA ALA A 344 10.95 -3.63 -29.21
C ALA A 344 10.23 -4.97 -29.42
N ASP A 345 10.95 -5.99 -29.88
CA ASP A 345 10.40 -7.34 -30.11
C ASP A 345 10.01 -8.02 -28.79
N TYR A 346 10.75 -7.76 -27.71
CA TYR A 346 10.39 -8.20 -26.36
C TYR A 346 9.04 -7.61 -25.93
N ILE A 347 8.87 -6.30 -26.07
CA ILE A 347 7.63 -5.61 -25.72
C ILE A 347 6.48 -6.12 -26.58
N ALA A 348 6.69 -6.20 -27.90
CA ALA A 348 5.67 -6.65 -28.84
C ALA A 348 5.23 -8.11 -28.60
N ALA A 349 6.12 -8.98 -28.15
CA ALA A 349 5.77 -10.35 -27.76
C ALA A 349 4.83 -10.38 -26.55
N LEU A 350 5.13 -9.56 -25.54
CA LEU A 350 4.33 -9.48 -24.32
C LEU A 350 2.98 -8.75 -24.55
N GLU A 351 2.91 -7.76 -25.45
CA GLU A 351 1.65 -7.08 -25.79
C GLU A 351 0.62 -8.01 -26.48
N ARG A 352 1.07 -9.06 -27.17
CA ARG A 352 0.20 -10.04 -27.85
C ARG A 352 -0.39 -11.09 -26.92
N HIS A 353 0.12 -11.23 -25.71
CA HIS A 353 -0.32 -12.26 -24.79
C HIS A 353 -1.64 -11.89 -24.09
N THR A 354 -2.47 -12.88 -23.76
CA THR A 354 -3.82 -12.69 -23.21
C THR A 354 -3.87 -12.31 -21.73
N TRP A 355 -2.79 -12.57 -20.99
CA TRP A 355 -2.62 -12.20 -19.57
C TRP A 355 -3.77 -12.59 -18.64
N HIS A 356 -4.07 -13.91 -18.55
CA HIS A 356 -5.10 -14.40 -17.61
C HIS A 356 -4.81 -14.06 -16.14
N GLY A 357 -3.54 -14.03 -15.74
CA GLY A 357 -3.09 -13.57 -14.43
C GLY A 357 -2.79 -12.07 -14.35
N ASN A 358 -3.13 -11.31 -15.40
CA ASN A 358 -3.04 -9.85 -15.47
C ASN A 358 -1.63 -9.31 -15.11
N VAL A 359 -1.58 -8.24 -14.30
CA VAL A 359 -0.32 -7.58 -13.91
C VAL A 359 0.58 -8.50 -13.07
N ARG A 360 0.00 -9.44 -12.30
CA ARG A 360 0.77 -10.41 -11.51
C ARG A 360 1.54 -11.38 -12.42
N GLU A 361 0.91 -11.86 -13.47
CA GLU A 361 1.54 -12.74 -14.47
C GLU A 361 2.62 -11.99 -15.26
N LEU A 362 2.33 -10.78 -15.73
CA LEU A 362 3.29 -9.93 -16.42
C LEU A 362 4.53 -9.63 -15.54
N ARG A 363 4.33 -9.34 -14.26
CA ARG A 363 5.41 -9.11 -13.32
C ARG A 363 6.34 -10.32 -13.19
N ASN A 364 5.76 -11.52 -13.08
CA ASN A 364 6.52 -12.77 -12.98
C ASN A 364 7.26 -13.06 -14.30
N ALA A 365 6.65 -12.78 -15.45
CA ALA A 365 7.30 -12.92 -16.75
C ALA A 365 8.52 -12.00 -16.89
N VAL A 366 8.42 -10.74 -16.48
CA VAL A 366 9.54 -9.79 -16.50
C VAL A 366 10.64 -10.19 -15.53
N GLU A 367 10.27 -10.63 -14.30
CA GLU A 367 11.24 -11.11 -13.31
C GLU A 367 12.04 -12.31 -13.84
N ARG A 368 11.34 -13.31 -14.41
CA ARG A 368 11.96 -14.46 -15.04
C ARG A 368 12.89 -14.08 -16.21
N SER A 369 12.46 -13.17 -17.07
CA SER A 369 13.26 -12.68 -18.19
C SER A 369 14.57 -12.03 -17.73
N LEU A 370 14.55 -11.27 -16.62
CA LEU A 370 15.74 -10.67 -16.03
C LEU A 370 16.73 -11.70 -15.47
N ILE A 371 16.21 -12.81 -14.92
CA ILE A 371 17.06 -13.93 -14.46
C ILE A 371 17.72 -14.61 -15.66
N MET A 372 17.00 -14.77 -16.76
CA MET A 372 17.50 -15.45 -17.97
C MET A 372 18.36 -14.56 -18.87
N ALA A 373 18.30 -13.24 -18.69
CA ALA A 373 19.03 -12.30 -19.52
C ALA A 373 20.54 -12.42 -19.35
N GLU A 374 21.25 -12.61 -20.45
CA GLU A 374 22.71 -12.53 -20.55
C GLU A 374 23.11 -11.08 -20.83
N GLY A 375 23.71 -10.39 -19.84
CA GLY A 375 24.10 -8.98 -19.95
C GLY A 375 23.01 -8.00 -19.51
N ASN A 376 22.99 -6.81 -20.11
CA ASN A 376 22.19 -5.65 -19.69
C ASN A 376 21.00 -5.35 -20.62
N ARG A 377 20.59 -6.30 -21.45
CA ARG A 377 19.48 -6.13 -22.41
C ARG A 377 18.40 -7.17 -22.18
N LEU A 378 17.14 -6.76 -22.31
CA LEU A 378 16.00 -7.66 -22.39
C LEU A 378 15.61 -7.84 -23.86
N THR A 379 15.81 -9.06 -24.36
CA THR A 379 15.50 -9.49 -25.73
C THR A 379 14.38 -10.51 -25.72
N ALA A 380 13.75 -10.75 -26.86
CA ALA A 380 12.72 -11.79 -26.99
C ALA A 380 13.23 -13.18 -26.54
N ASP A 381 14.51 -13.49 -26.73
CA ASP A 381 15.11 -14.77 -26.35
C ASP A 381 15.11 -15.01 -24.82
N CYS A 382 14.98 -13.94 -24.02
CA CYS A 382 14.85 -14.05 -22.57
C CYS A 382 13.45 -14.49 -22.13
N LEU A 383 12.47 -14.49 -23.05
CA LEU A 383 11.09 -14.89 -22.77
C LEU A 383 10.95 -16.40 -22.70
N ALA A 384 9.99 -16.87 -21.91
CA ALA A 384 9.63 -18.27 -21.90
C ALA A 384 8.95 -18.68 -23.23
N PRO A 385 9.01 -19.97 -23.61
CA PRO A 385 8.48 -20.46 -24.89
C PRO A 385 7.03 -20.11 -25.17
N GLU A 386 6.20 -19.98 -24.13
CA GLU A 386 4.80 -19.59 -24.23
C GLU A 386 4.59 -18.20 -24.87
N PHE A 387 5.57 -17.29 -24.74
CA PHE A 387 5.52 -15.95 -25.34
C PHE A 387 6.05 -15.90 -26.77
N HIS A 388 6.77 -16.94 -27.22
CA HIS A 388 7.26 -17.07 -28.58
C HIS A 388 6.21 -17.67 -29.53
N ALA A 389 5.27 -18.44 -28.99
CA ALA A 389 4.30 -19.21 -29.79
C ALA A 389 3.28 -18.33 -30.56
N ALA A 390 3.24 -17.03 -30.31
CA ALA A 390 2.29 -16.11 -30.93
C ALA A 390 2.69 -15.59 -32.33
N ALA A 391 3.83 -15.99 -32.87
CA ALA A 391 4.27 -15.53 -34.22
C ALA A 391 3.68 -16.35 -35.40
N GLY A 392 2.88 -17.38 -35.10
CA GLY A 392 2.39 -18.26 -36.19
C GLY A 392 1.17 -19.12 -35.88
N SER A 393 0.52 -18.97 -34.70
CA SER A 393 -0.67 -19.75 -34.39
C SER A 393 -1.93 -18.90 -34.55
N ALA A 394 -2.84 -19.38 -35.37
CA ALA A 394 -4.21 -18.90 -35.50
C ALA A 394 -4.85 -18.63 -34.14
N ASP A 395 -5.66 -17.56 -34.09
CA ASP A 395 -6.50 -17.11 -32.98
C ASP A 395 -7.02 -18.30 -32.15
N PRO A 396 -6.71 -18.38 -30.81
CA PRO A 396 -7.22 -19.45 -29.98
C PRO A 396 -8.76 -19.54 -29.96
N ASP A 397 -9.43 -18.43 -30.25
CA ASP A 397 -10.88 -18.28 -30.32
C ASP A 397 -11.42 -18.33 -31.75
N SER A 398 -10.57 -18.62 -32.76
CA SER A 398 -11.07 -18.82 -34.12
C SER A 398 -12.11 -19.94 -34.14
N LEU A 399 -13.34 -19.58 -34.51
CA LEU A 399 -14.46 -20.49 -34.69
C LEU A 399 -14.39 -21.19 -36.09
N ALA A 400 -13.36 -20.90 -36.89
CA ALA A 400 -13.18 -21.55 -38.15
C ALA A 400 -12.83 -23.03 -37.95
N LEU A 401 -13.58 -23.91 -38.60
CA LEU A 401 -13.46 -25.35 -38.48
C LEU A 401 -12.04 -25.83 -38.87
N ASP A 402 -11.45 -25.21 -39.88
CA ASP A 402 -10.11 -25.53 -40.39
C ASP A 402 -9.02 -25.26 -39.33
N ASP A 403 -9.15 -24.21 -38.55
CA ASP A 403 -8.22 -23.86 -37.48
C ASP A 403 -8.35 -24.80 -36.27
N LEU A 404 -9.55 -25.21 -35.94
CA LEU A 404 -9.82 -26.22 -34.89
C LEU A 404 -9.27 -27.58 -35.32
N GLU A 405 -9.50 -27.97 -36.56
CA GLU A 405 -9.04 -29.22 -37.12
C GLU A 405 -7.50 -29.28 -37.19
N ARG A 406 -6.86 -28.23 -37.64
CA ARG A 406 -5.39 -28.12 -37.68
C ARG A 406 -4.79 -28.27 -36.29
N ARG A 407 -5.32 -27.54 -35.29
CA ARG A 407 -4.85 -27.62 -33.90
C ARG A 407 -5.01 -29.04 -33.34
N HIS A 408 -6.14 -29.67 -33.56
CA HIS A 408 -6.41 -30.99 -33.07
C HIS A 408 -5.50 -32.04 -33.72
N ILE A 409 -5.30 -31.99 -35.02
CA ILE A 409 -4.40 -32.87 -35.77
C ILE A 409 -2.96 -32.74 -35.25
N LEU A 410 -2.44 -31.52 -35.08
CA LEU A 410 -1.07 -31.30 -34.63
C LEU A 410 -0.89 -31.79 -33.18
N ARG A 411 -1.86 -31.58 -32.29
CA ARG A 411 -1.83 -32.07 -30.90
C ARG A 411 -1.79 -33.61 -30.84
N VAL A 412 -2.60 -34.29 -31.65
CA VAL A 412 -2.61 -35.74 -31.69
C VAL A 412 -1.32 -36.30 -32.30
N LEU A 413 -0.75 -35.63 -33.30
CA LEU A 413 0.54 -36.02 -33.86
C LEU A 413 1.68 -35.87 -32.85
N GLU A 414 1.68 -34.85 -32.04
CA GLU A 414 2.63 -34.64 -30.96
C GLU A 414 2.45 -35.71 -29.87
N HIS A 415 1.21 -36.02 -29.46
CA HIS A 415 0.88 -37.05 -28.50
C HIS A 415 1.38 -38.45 -28.95
N THR A 416 1.30 -38.73 -30.26
CA THR A 416 1.81 -39.98 -30.86
C THR A 416 3.30 -39.94 -31.23
N ARG A 417 4.02 -38.91 -30.77
CA ARG A 417 5.45 -38.66 -31.06
C ARG A 417 5.80 -38.78 -32.55
N GLY A 418 4.92 -38.23 -33.40
CA GLY A 418 5.11 -38.23 -34.87
C GLY A 418 4.65 -39.51 -35.55
N ASN A 419 4.09 -40.51 -34.86
CA ASN A 419 3.55 -41.70 -35.49
C ASN A 419 2.23 -41.41 -36.24
N LYS A 420 2.34 -41.17 -37.53
CA LYS A 420 1.23 -40.76 -38.40
C LYS A 420 0.12 -41.81 -38.52
N ALA A 421 0.50 -43.11 -38.48
CA ALA A 421 -0.48 -44.20 -38.57
C ALA A 421 -1.35 -44.26 -37.31
N GLU A 422 -0.75 -44.13 -36.14
CA GLU A 422 -1.44 -44.12 -34.87
C GLU A 422 -2.26 -42.82 -34.69
N ALA A 423 -1.71 -41.65 -35.11
CA ALA A 423 -2.42 -40.41 -35.12
C ALA A 423 -3.69 -40.46 -35.99
N ALA A 424 -3.62 -41.02 -37.20
CA ALA A 424 -4.77 -41.21 -38.05
C ALA A 424 -5.86 -42.07 -37.39
N ARG A 425 -5.44 -43.15 -36.71
CA ARG A 425 -6.36 -44.04 -35.95
C ARG A 425 -7.05 -43.29 -34.82
N LEU A 426 -6.31 -42.50 -34.02
CA LEU A 426 -6.88 -41.73 -32.91
C LEU A 426 -7.79 -40.60 -33.40
N LEU A 427 -7.48 -40.02 -34.53
CA LEU A 427 -8.32 -38.97 -35.16
C LEU A 427 -9.54 -39.52 -35.89
N GLY A 428 -9.65 -40.83 -36.05
CA GLY A 428 -10.75 -41.46 -36.81
C GLY A 428 -10.76 -41.14 -38.28
N ILE A 429 -9.62 -40.78 -38.89
CA ILE A 429 -9.49 -40.40 -40.31
C ILE A 429 -8.55 -41.37 -41.05
N GLY A 430 -8.73 -41.48 -42.37
CA GLY A 430 -7.82 -42.25 -43.20
C GLY A 430 -6.40 -41.68 -43.19
N ILE A 431 -5.38 -42.54 -43.19
CA ILE A 431 -3.98 -42.12 -43.18
C ILE A 431 -3.62 -41.21 -44.38
N ALA A 432 -4.21 -41.44 -45.57
CA ALA A 432 -4.05 -40.60 -46.75
C ALA A 432 -4.64 -39.19 -46.54
N THR A 433 -5.75 -39.10 -45.78
CA THR A 433 -6.38 -37.82 -45.41
C THR A 433 -5.49 -37.02 -44.48
N LEU A 434 -4.87 -37.72 -43.48
CA LEU A 434 -3.91 -37.10 -42.58
C LEU A 434 -2.69 -36.56 -43.32
N TYR A 435 -2.11 -37.31 -44.22
CA TYR A 435 -0.98 -36.85 -45.03
C TYR A 435 -1.31 -35.64 -45.88
N ARG A 436 -2.46 -35.63 -46.56
CA ARG A 436 -2.90 -34.47 -47.34
C ARG A 436 -3.09 -33.21 -46.49
N LYS A 437 -3.62 -33.37 -45.28
CA LYS A 437 -3.80 -32.25 -44.34
C LYS A 437 -2.48 -31.73 -43.80
N LEU A 438 -1.56 -32.64 -43.42
CA LEU A 438 -0.23 -32.24 -42.94
C LEU A 438 0.56 -31.53 -44.03
N ASP A 439 0.46 -31.98 -45.27
CA ASP A 439 1.08 -31.30 -46.44
C ASP A 439 0.51 -29.90 -46.64
N GLY A 440 -0.82 -29.73 -46.54
CA GLY A 440 -1.48 -28.43 -46.55
C GLY A 440 -1.11 -27.49 -45.40
N TYR A 441 -0.66 -28.05 -44.26
CA TYR A 441 -0.20 -27.28 -43.11
C TYR A 441 1.32 -27.02 -43.12
N GLY A 442 2.05 -27.52 -44.14
CA GLY A 442 3.50 -27.37 -44.27
C GLY A 442 4.31 -28.24 -43.26
N VAL A 443 3.71 -29.24 -42.69
CA VAL A 443 4.35 -30.16 -41.72
C VAL A 443 4.77 -31.42 -42.43
N LYS A 444 6.08 -31.69 -42.50
CA LYS A 444 6.68 -32.88 -43.15
C LYS A 444 6.65 -34.15 -42.31
#